data_55db6e0b9286c9aa561837fb445d3c7d
#
_entry.id   55db6e0b9286c9aa561837fb445d3c7d
#
_cell.length_a   1.000
_cell.length_b   1.000
_cell.length_c   1.000
_cell.angle_alpha   90.00
_cell.angle_beta   90.00
_cell.angle_gamma   90.00
#
_symmetry.space_group_name_H-M   'P 1'
#
loop_
_entity.id
_entity.type
_entity.pdbx_description
1 polymer ?
#
loop_
_entity_poly.entity_id
_entity_poly.type
_entity_poly.pdbx_seq_one_letter_code
_entity_poly.pdbx_strand_id
1 'polypeptide(L)'
;LHKPPFTADYIARFRAAQVARNRKITDWVRDTLDFLKRKDDGEMERGFVVHRTMCDVRWIDPAVDPNDRKPNWTYLGDPRIVNAGPAGLARFSTLRSWLSQWSYDLSNAKGPMNAAKITGVPVLQIENNADDAVPATHNPAIRDALATKDKEFVQIRHATHYYLGQPELLA
;
A
#
# COMPACT_ATOMS: atom_id res chain seq x y z
N LEU A 1 2.65 16.87 17.70
CA LEU A 1 2.20 15.71 16.91
C LEU A 1 0.71 15.86 16.65
N HIS A 2 0.33 15.82 15.39
CA HIS A 2 -1.08 15.84 15.04
C HIS A 2 -1.77 14.56 15.53
N LYS A 3 -2.96 14.73 16.09
CA LYS A 3 -3.79 13.63 16.62
C LYS A 3 -5.09 13.59 15.82
N PRO A 4 -5.73 12.41 15.67
CA PRO A 4 -7.06 12.32 15.08
C PRO A 4 -8.11 13.00 15.97
N PRO A 5 -9.26 13.42 15.43
CA PRO A 5 -9.60 13.30 14.00
C PRO A 5 -8.81 14.30 13.14
N PHE A 6 -8.39 13.85 11.96
CA PHE A 6 -7.65 14.70 11.04
C PHE A 6 -8.59 15.53 10.15
N THR A 7 -8.25 16.79 9.94
CA THR A 7 -9.01 17.64 9.00
C THR A 7 -8.74 17.22 7.54
N ALA A 8 -9.70 17.50 6.66
CA ALA A 8 -9.56 17.23 5.23
C ALA A 8 -8.32 17.92 4.63
N ASP A 9 -8.05 19.16 5.05
CA ASP A 9 -6.85 19.91 4.64
C ASP A 9 -5.54 19.21 5.08
N TYR A 10 -5.49 18.74 6.33
CA TYR A 10 -4.33 17.98 6.80
C TYR A 10 -4.10 16.70 5.97
N ILE A 11 -5.17 15.94 5.72
CA ILE A 11 -5.11 14.71 4.92
C ILE A 11 -4.62 15.01 3.49
N ALA A 12 -5.13 16.06 2.86
CA ALA A 12 -4.74 16.47 1.52
C ALA A 12 -3.24 16.83 1.46
N ARG A 13 -2.77 17.67 2.40
CA ARG A 13 -1.35 18.06 2.50
C ARG A 13 -0.44 16.87 2.80
N PHE A 14 -0.86 15.97 3.68
CA PHE A 14 -0.12 14.75 3.98
C PHE A 14 0.05 13.87 2.74
N ARG A 15 -1.03 13.63 2.00
CA ARG A 15 -0.99 12.85 0.74
C ARG A 15 -0.13 13.52 -0.33
N ALA A 16 -0.26 14.82 -0.50
CA ALA A 16 0.57 15.58 -1.44
C ALA A 16 2.06 15.45 -1.10
N ALA A 17 2.42 15.54 0.19
CA ALA A 17 3.80 15.38 0.64
C ALA A 17 4.33 13.95 0.41
N GLN A 18 3.48 12.92 0.62
CA GLN A 18 3.85 11.53 0.31
C GLN A 18 4.14 11.34 -1.19
N VAL A 19 3.27 11.87 -2.06
CA VAL A 19 3.46 11.79 -3.52
C VAL A 19 4.72 12.54 -3.95
N ALA A 20 4.92 13.76 -3.47
CA ALA A 20 6.12 14.55 -3.78
C ALA A 20 7.41 13.84 -3.35
N ARG A 21 7.40 13.23 -2.16
CA ARG A 21 8.53 12.43 -1.68
C ARG A 21 8.77 11.19 -2.56
N ASN A 22 7.71 10.48 -2.93
CA ASN A 22 7.82 9.31 -3.80
C ASN A 22 8.42 9.66 -5.16
N ARG A 23 8.00 10.78 -5.76
CA ARG A 23 8.55 11.29 -7.02
C ARG A 23 10.05 11.60 -6.91
N LYS A 24 10.49 12.27 -5.85
CA LYS A 24 11.92 12.52 -5.61
C LYS A 24 12.74 11.24 -5.55
N ILE A 25 12.23 10.20 -4.89
CA ILE A 25 12.90 8.90 -4.85
C ILE A 25 12.92 8.27 -6.26
N THR A 26 11.81 8.37 -6.98
CA THR A 26 11.70 7.84 -8.36
C THR A 26 12.69 8.51 -9.30
N ASP A 27 12.85 9.83 -9.23
CA ASP A 27 13.81 10.59 -10.02
C ASP A 27 15.25 10.14 -9.69
N TRP A 28 15.59 10.07 -8.40
CA TRP A 28 16.89 9.57 -7.96
C TRP A 28 17.17 8.13 -8.45
N VAL A 29 16.16 7.26 -8.43
CA VAL A 29 16.29 5.88 -8.94
C VAL A 29 16.60 5.88 -10.44
N ARG A 30 15.93 6.70 -11.23
CA ARG A 30 16.15 6.80 -12.68
C ARG A 30 17.55 7.35 -12.97
N ASP A 31 17.95 8.43 -12.31
CA ASP A 31 19.28 9.02 -12.45
C ASP A 31 20.38 8.02 -12.09
N THR A 32 20.14 7.20 -11.04
CA THR A 32 21.07 6.16 -10.63
C THR A 32 21.19 5.05 -11.68
N LEU A 33 20.08 4.59 -12.24
CA LEU A 33 20.09 3.59 -13.32
C LEU A 33 20.82 4.12 -14.56
N ASP A 34 20.59 5.38 -14.93
CA ASP A 34 21.28 6.02 -16.04
C ASP A 34 22.78 6.20 -15.76
N PHE A 35 23.15 6.49 -14.51
CA PHE A 35 24.54 6.54 -14.08
C PHE A 35 25.21 5.16 -14.22
N LEU A 36 24.58 4.09 -13.69
CA LEU A 36 25.12 2.73 -13.79
C LEU A 36 25.32 2.29 -15.24
N LYS A 37 24.35 2.61 -16.10
CA LYS A 37 24.45 2.33 -17.54
C LYS A 37 25.65 3.05 -18.19
N ARG A 38 25.90 4.32 -17.81
CA ARG A 38 27.05 5.08 -18.36
C ARG A 38 28.39 4.63 -17.80
N LYS A 39 28.40 4.16 -16.56
CA LYS A 39 29.61 3.67 -15.89
C LYS A 39 30.15 2.40 -16.55
N ASP A 40 29.28 1.54 -17.04
CA ASP A 40 29.56 0.32 -17.83
C ASP A 40 30.62 -0.60 -17.20
N ASP A 41 30.58 -0.76 -15.87
CA ASP A 41 31.50 -1.61 -15.11
C ASP A 41 30.88 -2.94 -14.68
N GLY A 42 29.72 -3.29 -15.24
CA GLY A 42 28.99 -4.52 -14.95
C GLY A 42 27.98 -4.39 -13.81
N GLU A 43 27.96 -3.28 -13.05
CA GLU A 43 26.92 -3.02 -12.04
C GLU A 43 25.62 -2.59 -12.74
N MET A 44 24.62 -3.48 -12.76
CA MET A 44 23.32 -3.23 -13.43
C MET A 44 22.18 -2.90 -12.49
N GLU A 45 22.34 -3.09 -11.18
CA GLU A 45 21.29 -2.94 -10.18
C GLU A 45 21.91 -2.57 -8.82
N ARG A 46 21.15 -1.86 -8.00
CA ARG A 46 21.57 -1.46 -6.66
C ARG A 46 20.39 -1.53 -5.67
N GLY A 47 20.65 -2.07 -4.47
CA GLY A 47 19.71 -2.03 -3.37
C GLY A 47 19.81 -0.71 -2.60
N PHE A 48 18.68 -0.25 -2.06
CA PHE A 48 18.62 0.93 -1.20
C PHE A 48 17.52 0.85 -0.15
N VAL A 49 17.63 1.66 0.89
CA VAL A 49 16.69 1.67 2.00
C VAL A 49 15.79 2.91 1.91
N VAL A 50 14.49 2.70 2.06
CA VAL A 50 13.48 3.75 2.12
C VAL A 50 12.84 3.74 3.52
N HIS A 51 13.11 4.75 4.32
CA HIS A 51 12.51 4.90 5.64
C HIS A 51 11.09 5.48 5.59
N ARG A 52 10.33 5.28 6.67
CA ARG A 52 9.01 5.92 6.87
C ARG A 52 8.01 5.60 5.76
N THR A 53 7.81 4.31 5.50
CA THR A 53 6.89 3.80 4.47
C THR A 53 5.63 3.17 5.05
N MET A 54 5.48 3.13 6.39
CA MET A 54 4.40 2.40 7.06
C MET A 54 3.33 3.28 7.72
N CYS A 55 3.53 4.59 7.81
CA CYS A 55 2.55 5.46 8.44
C CYS A 55 1.64 6.10 7.39
N ASP A 56 0.35 5.78 7.49
CA ASP A 56 -0.72 6.44 6.73
C ASP A 56 -1.82 6.89 7.69
N VAL A 57 -2.53 7.96 7.33
CA VAL A 57 -3.64 8.50 8.14
C VAL A 57 -4.76 7.48 8.35
N ARG A 58 -4.95 6.57 7.40
CA ARG A 58 -5.94 5.49 7.46
C ARG A 58 -5.70 4.48 8.58
N TRP A 59 -4.44 4.29 9.00
CA TRP A 59 -4.10 3.43 10.14
C TRP A 59 -4.36 4.08 11.49
N ILE A 60 -4.44 5.41 11.52
CA ILE A 60 -4.47 6.20 12.75
C ILE A 60 -5.88 6.74 13.03
N ASP A 61 -6.59 7.15 12.00
CA ASP A 61 -7.91 7.76 12.11
C ASP A 61 -9.00 6.85 11.52
N PRO A 62 -9.82 6.21 12.38
CA PRO A 62 -10.91 5.34 11.92
C PRO A 62 -11.95 6.05 11.03
N ALA A 63 -12.08 7.38 11.14
CA ALA A 63 -13.00 8.13 10.29
C ALA A 63 -12.53 8.21 8.83
N VAL A 64 -11.22 8.04 8.57
CA VAL A 64 -10.63 8.05 7.22
C VAL A 64 -10.72 6.70 6.52
N ASP A 65 -10.76 5.63 7.30
CA ASP A 65 -10.82 4.25 6.78
C ASP A 65 -11.68 3.40 7.74
N PRO A 66 -13.02 3.58 7.74
CA PRO A 66 -13.93 2.85 8.63
C PRO A 66 -13.86 1.32 8.39
N ASN A 67 -13.60 0.57 9.46
CA ASN A 67 -13.50 -0.89 9.46
C ASN A 67 -13.48 -1.42 10.91
N ASP A 68 -13.38 -2.73 11.10
CA ASP A 68 -13.32 -3.37 12.42
C ASP A 68 -11.89 -3.51 12.97
N ARG A 69 -10.88 -3.00 12.26
CA ARG A 69 -9.49 -3.03 12.70
C ARG A 69 -9.28 -2.21 13.98
N LYS A 70 -8.42 -2.72 14.86
CA LYS A 70 -7.95 -1.98 16.04
C LYS A 70 -7.33 -0.64 15.60
N PRO A 71 -7.80 0.51 16.11
CA PRO A 71 -7.19 1.82 15.81
C PRO A 71 -5.71 1.87 16.17
N ASN A 72 -4.94 2.64 15.41
CA ASN A 72 -3.47 2.75 15.58
C ASN A 72 -2.74 1.40 15.51
N TRP A 73 -3.18 0.53 14.61
CA TRP A 73 -2.61 -0.80 14.47
C TRP A 73 -2.39 -1.18 13.00
N THR A 74 -1.28 -1.86 12.75
CA THR A 74 -0.97 -2.58 11.52
C THR A 74 -0.50 -3.97 11.90
N TYR A 75 -0.42 -4.91 10.95
CA TYR A 75 0.11 -6.25 11.21
C TYR A 75 1.55 -6.26 11.79
N LEU A 76 2.28 -5.16 11.68
CA LEU A 76 3.59 -4.96 12.30
C LEU A 76 3.52 -4.20 13.65
N GLY A 77 2.33 -3.78 14.09
CA GLY A 77 2.12 -3.03 15.32
C GLY A 77 1.73 -1.57 15.10
N ASP A 78 1.99 -0.70 16.09
CA ASP A 78 1.66 0.73 16.00
C ASP A 78 2.38 1.37 14.79
N PRO A 79 1.64 1.94 13.82
CA PRO A 79 2.20 2.51 12.59
C PRO A 79 3.22 3.61 12.84
N ARG A 80 3.13 4.34 13.96
CA ARG A 80 4.09 5.41 14.30
C ARG A 80 5.43 4.85 14.75
N ILE A 81 5.43 3.70 15.43
CA ILE A 81 6.64 3.00 15.87
C ILE A 81 7.27 2.26 14.69
N VAL A 82 6.49 1.45 13.97
CA VAL A 82 7.01 0.67 12.83
C VAL A 82 7.44 1.55 11.67
N ASN A 83 6.89 2.75 11.54
CA ASN A 83 7.33 3.72 10.53
C ASN A 83 8.82 4.11 10.66
N ALA A 84 9.36 4.08 11.87
CA ALA A 84 10.78 4.33 12.14
C ALA A 84 11.61 3.04 12.29
N GLY A 85 10.95 1.89 12.33
CA GLY A 85 11.59 0.58 12.52
C GLY A 85 12.38 0.08 11.30
N PRO A 86 13.15 -1.01 11.45
CA PRO A 86 13.95 -1.58 10.38
C PRO A 86 13.13 -2.32 9.33
N ALA A 87 11.96 -2.85 9.69
CA ALA A 87 11.06 -3.58 8.80
C ALA A 87 9.92 -2.70 8.29
N GLY A 88 9.37 -3.05 7.13
CA GLY A 88 8.20 -2.36 6.54
C GLY A 88 8.14 -2.54 5.02
N LEU A 89 6.97 -2.27 4.46
CA LEU A 89 6.75 -2.28 3.01
C LEU A 89 7.69 -1.27 2.33
N ALA A 90 8.29 -1.66 1.21
CA ALA A 90 9.28 -0.87 0.49
C ALA A 90 10.50 -0.41 1.32
N ARG A 91 10.71 -0.97 2.51
CA ARG A 91 11.83 -0.59 3.39
C ARG A 91 13.18 -0.87 2.75
N PHE A 92 13.32 -1.98 2.07
CA PHE A 92 14.43 -2.31 1.19
C PHE A 92 13.90 -2.53 -0.21
N SER A 93 14.50 -1.87 -1.20
CA SER A 93 14.11 -1.98 -2.60
C SER A 93 15.36 -2.04 -3.48
N THR A 94 15.24 -2.62 -4.65
CA THR A 94 16.21 -2.40 -5.74
C THR A 94 15.69 -1.30 -6.65
N LEU A 95 16.54 -0.73 -7.49
CA LEU A 95 16.15 0.38 -8.36
C LEU A 95 14.98 0.00 -9.27
N ARG A 96 15.04 -1.15 -9.93
CA ARG A 96 13.95 -1.60 -10.82
C ARG A 96 12.71 -2.05 -10.08
N SER A 97 12.85 -2.69 -8.90
CA SER A 97 11.69 -3.05 -8.08
C SER A 97 10.94 -1.81 -7.59
N TRP A 98 11.65 -0.74 -7.25
CA TRP A 98 11.02 0.54 -6.93
C TRP A 98 10.15 1.05 -8.07
N LEU A 99 10.68 1.10 -9.29
CA LEU A 99 9.93 1.60 -10.46
C LEU A 99 8.70 0.75 -10.75
N SER A 100 8.82 -0.57 -10.65
CA SER A 100 7.74 -1.49 -11.02
C SER A 100 6.64 -1.64 -9.97
N GLN A 101 6.96 -1.44 -8.67
CA GLN A 101 6.03 -1.71 -7.58
C GLN A 101 5.66 -0.47 -6.75
N TRP A 102 6.61 0.44 -6.50
CA TRP A 102 6.46 1.48 -5.49
C TRP A 102 6.40 2.90 -6.04
N SER A 103 6.90 3.15 -7.25
CA SER A 103 6.78 4.46 -7.88
C SER A 103 5.32 4.84 -8.06
N TYR A 104 4.94 6.04 -7.58
CA TYR A 104 3.57 6.53 -7.69
C TYR A 104 3.08 6.63 -9.13
N ASP A 105 3.94 7.13 -10.02
CA ASP A 105 3.57 7.35 -11.43
C ASP A 105 3.83 6.11 -12.32
N LEU A 106 4.90 5.36 -12.07
CA LEU A 106 5.41 4.33 -12.99
C LEU A 106 5.02 2.89 -12.60
N SER A 107 4.58 2.68 -11.36
CA SER A 107 4.25 1.34 -10.87
C SER A 107 3.12 0.69 -11.70
N ASN A 108 3.31 -0.59 -12.00
CA ASN A 108 2.27 -1.45 -12.58
C ASN A 108 1.32 -2.05 -11.52
N ALA A 109 1.63 -1.90 -10.23
CA ALA A 109 0.85 -2.42 -9.10
C ALA A 109 -0.34 -1.50 -8.75
N LYS A 110 -1.17 -1.16 -9.74
CA LYS A 110 -2.35 -0.30 -9.57
C LYS A 110 -3.62 -1.13 -9.66
N GLY A 111 -4.14 -1.58 -8.51
CA GLY A 111 -5.27 -2.48 -8.41
C GLY A 111 -6.48 -2.08 -9.28
N PRO A 112 -7.06 -0.88 -9.14
CA PRO A 112 -8.22 -0.47 -9.94
C PRO A 112 -7.94 -0.45 -11.45
N MET A 113 -6.77 0.06 -11.86
CA MET A 113 -6.38 0.11 -13.27
C MET A 113 -6.23 -1.29 -13.89
N ASN A 114 -5.74 -2.25 -13.11
CA ASN A 114 -5.60 -3.63 -13.55
C ASN A 114 -6.94 -4.37 -13.51
N ALA A 115 -7.77 -4.14 -12.47
CA ALA A 115 -9.11 -4.69 -12.35
C ALA A 115 -10.00 -4.31 -13.55
N ALA A 116 -9.88 -3.08 -14.05
CA ALA A 116 -10.62 -2.60 -15.23
C ALA A 116 -10.31 -3.37 -16.52
N LYS A 117 -9.24 -4.16 -16.55
CA LYS A 117 -8.85 -4.99 -17.72
C LYS A 117 -9.39 -6.43 -17.62
N ILE A 118 -9.97 -6.81 -16.50
CA ILE A 118 -10.51 -8.16 -16.28
C ILE A 118 -11.93 -8.21 -16.84
N THR A 119 -12.10 -8.77 -18.03
CA THR A 119 -13.40 -8.76 -18.75
C THR A 119 -14.01 -10.12 -18.99
N GLY A 120 -13.23 -11.19 -19.04
CA GLY A 120 -13.68 -12.50 -19.56
C GLY A 120 -13.63 -13.66 -18.57
N VAL A 121 -13.40 -13.38 -17.28
CA VAL A 121 -13.31 -14.43 -16.24
C VAL A 121 -14.18 -14.05 -15.03
N PRO A 122 -14.74 -15.04 -14.30
CA PRO A 122 -15.40 -14.79 -13.03
C PRO A 122 -14.39 -14.30 -11.99
N VAL A 123 -14.84 -13.42 -11.09
CA VAL A 123 -14.02 -12.87 -10.00
C VAL A 123 -14.76 -12.98 -8.68
N LEU A 124 -14.15 -13.65 -7.72
CA LEU A 124 -14.54 -13.59 -6.31
C LEU A 124 -13.58 -12.66 -5.58
N GLN A 125 -14.11 -11.57 -5.00
CA GLN A 125 -13.35 -10.69 -4.11
C GLN A 125 -13.74 -10.98 -2.66
N ILE A 126 -12.75 -11.35 -1.84
CA ILE A 126 -12.92 -11.55 -0.41
C ILE A 126 -12.29 -10.36 0.33
N GLU A 127 -13.04 -9.76 1.22
CA GLU A 127 -12.62 -8.66 2.08
C GLU A 127 -12.54 -9.11 3.53
N ASN A 128 -11.40 -8.94 4.16
CA ASN A 128 -11.24 -9.06 5.60
C ASN A 128 -11.55 -7.71 6.25
N ASN A 129 -12.64 -7.61 7.03
CA ASN A 129 -13.11 -6.32 7.52
C ASN A 129 -12.25 -5.70 8.63
N ALA A 130 -11.41 -6.48 9.31
CA ALA A 130 -10.43 -5.97 10.26
C ALA A 130 -8.98 -6.06 9.71
N ASP A 131 -8.83 -5.99 8.37
CA ASP A 131 -7.53 -6.09 7.72
C ASP A 131 -6.54 -5.04 8.23
N ASP A 132 -5.42 -5.49 8.76
CA ASP A 132 -4.37 -4.68 9.36
C ASP A 132 -3.12 -4.51 8.45
N ALA A 133 -3.21 -5.00 7.22
CA ALA A 133 -2.19 -4.81 6.17
C ALA A 133 -2.72 -4.00 4.97
N VAL A 134 -4.00 -4.11 4.64
CA VAL A 134 -4.62 -3.41 3.51
C VAL A 134 -5.73 -2.47 4.02
N PRO A 135 -5.72 -1.19 3.67
CA PRO A 135 -6.82 -0.28 3.99
C PRO A 135 -8.15 -0.74 3.38
N ALA A 136 -9.24 -0.69 4.16
CA ALA A 136 -10.56 -1.11 3.72
C ALA A 136 -11.05 -0.31 2.50
N THR A 137 -10.66 0.96 2.38
CA THR A 137 -10.99 1.83 1.24
C THR A 137 -10.44 1.33 -0.11
N HIS A 138 -9.51 0.37 -0.12
CA HIS A 138 -9.04 -0.25 -1.38
C HIS A 138 -10.07 -1.21 -1.98
N ASN A 139 -10.88 -1.88 -1.15
CA ASN A 139 -11.81 -2.91 -1.60
C ASN A 139 -12.90 -2.36 -2.54
N PRO A 140 -13.64 -1.30 -2.18
CA PRO A 140 -14.61 -0.71 -3.10
C PRO A 140 -13.95 -0.17 -4.38
N ALA A 141 -12.75 0.43 -4.28
CA ALA A 141 -12.06 0.95 -5.45
C ALA A 141 -11.71 -0.13 -6.48
N ILE A 142 -11.33 -1.33 -6.02
CA ILE A 142 -11.04 -2.48 -6.89
C ILE A 142 -12.36 -3.07 -7.43
N ARG A 143 -13.34 -3.30 -6.54
CA ARG A 143 -14.65 -3.86 -6.89
C ARG A 143 -15.34 -3.05 -8.00
N ASP A 144 -15.37 -1.73 -7.83
CA ASP A 144 -16.08 -0.83 -8.74
C ASP A 144 -15.35 -0.71 -10.08
N ALA A 145 -14.03 -0.92 -10.10
CA ALA A 145 -13.21 -0.93 -11.30
C ALA A 145 -13.29 -2.24 -12.10
N LEU A 146 -13.69 -3.39 -11.49
CA LEU A 146 -13.79 -4.67 -12.18
C LEU A 146 -14.75 -4.60 -13.37
N ALA A 147 -14.23 -4.84 -14.58
CA ALA A 147 -15.01 -4.77 -15.82
C ALA A 147 -15.87 -6.01 -16.08
N THR A 148 -15.51 -7.18 -15.51
CA THR A 148 -16.33 -8.38 -15.62
C THR A 148 -17.70 -8.17 -14.95
N LYS A 149 -18.74 -8.77 -15.56
CA LYS A 149 -20.09 -8.81 -14.98
C LYS A 149 -20.29 -10.00 -14.03
N ASP A 150 -19.49 -11.05 -14.21
CA ASP A 150 -19.47 -12.23 -13.37
C ASP A 150 -18.54 -12.01 -12.19
N LYS A 151 -19.09 -11.38 -11.14
CA LYS A 151 -18.32 -11.02 -9.95
C LYS A 151 -19.13 -11.15 -8.69
N GLU A 152 -18.50 -11.70 -7.65
CA GLU A 152 -19.07 -11.89 -6.32
C GLU A 152 -18.17 -11.23 -5.26
N PHE A 153 -18.78 -10.76 -4.17
CA PHE A 153 -18.10 -10.11 -3.05
C PHE A 153 -18.50 -10.75 -1.74
N VAL A 154 -17.50 -11.15 -0.98
CA VAL A 154 -17.67 -11.72 0.34
C VAL A 154 -16.89 -10.91 1.35
N GLN A 155 -17.54 -10.51 2.46
CA GLN A 155 -16.87 -9.87 3.57
C GLN A 155 -16.79 -10.83 4.77
N ILE A 156 -15.58 -11.05 5.27
CA ILE A 156 -15.35 -11.80 6.51
C ILE A 156 -15.19 -10.80 7.65
N ARG A 157 -16.19 -10.74 8.53
CA ARG A 157 -16.21 -9.80 9.64
C ARG A 157 -15.13 -10.13 10.67
N HIS A 158 -14.52 -9.10 11.23
CA HIS A 158 -13.48 -9.18 12.25
C HIS A 158 -12.20 -9.91 11.82
N ALA A 159 -12.10 -10.38 10.58
CA ALA A 159 -10.92 -11.05 10.05
C ALA A 159 -9.76 -10.06 9.87
N THR A 160 -8.60 -10.38 10.47
CA THR A 160 -7.32 -9.69 10.22
C THR A 160 -6.67 -10.24 8.95
N HIS A 161 -5.63 -9.58 8.47
CA HIS A 161 -4.98 -9.95 7.20
C HIS A 161 -4.47 -11.41 7.17
N TYR A 162 -3.90 -11.87 8.26
CA TYR A 162 -3.30 -13.21 8.38
C TYR A 162 -4.08 -14.16 9.27
N TYR A 163 -5.26 -13.78 9.75
CA TYR A 163 -6.06 -14.57 10.70
C TYR A 163 -5.30 -14.98 11.97
N LEU A 164 -4.31 -14.21 12.38
CA LEU A 164 -3.51 -14.51 13.56
C LEU A 164 -4.37 -14.51 14.82
N GLY A 165 -4.41 -15.64 15.50
CA GLY A 165 -5.24 -15.83 16.70
C GLY A 165 -6.74 -15.99 16.42
N GLN A 166 -7.14 -16.27 15.17
CA GLN A 166 -8.52 -16.40 14.71
C GLN A 166 -8.77 -17.74 14.00
N PRO A 167 -8.46 -18.90 14.65
CA PRO A 167 -8.61 -20.20 14.01
C PRO A 167 -10.07 -20.51 13.61
N GLU A 168 -11.03 -19.94 14.32
CA GLU A 168 -12.47 -20.09 14.05
C GLU A 168 -12.91 -19.49 12.71
N LEU A 169 -12.13 -18.58 12.13
CA LEU A 169 -12.40 -17.99 10.80
C LEU A 169 -11.78 -18.77 9.66
N LEU A 170 -11.03 -19.84 9.97
CA LEU A 170 -10.36 -20.71 8.98
C LEU A 170 -11.10 -22.05 8.79
N ALA A 171 -12.19 -22.27 9.51
CA ALA A 171 -12.94 -23.53 9.53
C ALA A 171 -14.01 -23.63 8.42
#